data_ddb482aea277f72f4552e7bb08567e90
#
_entry.id   ddb482aea277f72f4552e7bb08567e90
#
_cell.length_a   1.000
_cell.length_b   1.000
_cell.length_c   1.000
_cell.angle_alpha   90.00
_cell.angle_beta   90.00
_cell.angle_gamma   90.00
#
_symmetry.space_group_name_H-M   'P 1'
#
loop_
_entity.id
_entity.type
_entity.pdbx_description
1 polymer ?
#
loop_
_entity_poly.entity_id
_entity_poly.type
_entity_poly.pdbx_seq_one_letter_code
_entity_poly.pdbx_strand_id
1 'polypeptide(L)'
;MTILHTALALVPLALYLGAATLVVRAVRADPTARPLSAVVVAQAGVLVHAALLFRAIDSPGGVTIAITDSASLVGWVIGATTAIALGFTALGALSSVLLVLAGLLATLTGLLGGLSEVDVPHWELTAHIALAALAAGWLTIAVTAVLLLSWQDARVRARKPMGSLALLPPMETMERTLFQAIGGGFVVLTLALVTGLFFVHDLIAQHLAHKVASHSQSGSEKV
;
A
#
# COMPACT_ATOMS: atom_id res chain seq x y z
N MET A 1 -9.85 7.73 -22.01
CA MET A 1 -9.72 6.38 -21.40
C MET A 1 -10.73 5.45 -22.02
N THR A 2 -10.32 4.27 -22.49
CA THR A 2 -11.24 3.30 -23.08
C THR A 2 -12.02 2.58 -21.97
N ILE A 3 -13.31 2.26 -22.20
CA ILE A 3 -14.16 1.50 -21.27
C ILE A 3 -13.46 0.23 -20.76
N LEU A 4 -12.64 -0.38 -21.60
CA LEU A 4 -11.86 -1.57 -21.24
C LEU A 4 -10.84 -1.30 -20.12
N HIS A 5 -10.13 -0.16 -20.14
CA HIS A 5 -9.16 0.19 -19.08
C HIS A 5 -9.87 0.40 -17.74
N THR A 6 -11.00 1.09 -17.74
CA THR A 6 -11.78 1.30 -16.50
C THR A 6 -12.33 -0.04 -15.97
N ALA A 7 -12.82 -0.92 -16.85
CA ALA A 7 -13.32 -2.24 -16.46
C ALA A 7 -12.19 -3.11 -15.84
N LEU A 8 -11.00 -3.11 -16.45
CA LEU A 8 -9.85 -3.85 -15.90
C LEU A 8 -9.41 -3.33 -14.53
N ALA A 9 -9.48 -2.03 -14.29
CA ALA A 9 -9.12 -1.43 -13.01
C ALA A 9 -10.05 -1.88 -11.85
N LEU A 10 -11.29 -2.32 -12.15
CA LEU A 10 -12.22 -2.83 -11.15
C LEU A 10 -11.99 -4.30 -10.79
N VAL A 11 -11.19 -5.04 -11.56
CA VAL A 11 -10.95 -6.48 -11.30
C VAL A 11 -10.29 -6.73 -9.95
N PRO A 12 -9.20 -6.02 -9.55
CA PRO A 12 -8.61 -6.17 -8.22
C PRO A 12 -9.61 -5.87 -7.10
N LEU A 13 -10.43 -4.81 -7.25
CA LEU A 13 -11.47 -4.48 -6.28
C LEU A 13 -12.46 -5.63 -6.11
N ALA A 14 -12.96 -6.20 -7.22
CA ALA A 14 -13.90 -7.30 -7.18
C ALA A 14 -13.30 -8.54 -6.49
N LEU A 15 -12.03 -8.86 -6.76
CA LEU A 15 -11.32 -9.98 -6.12
C LEU A 15 -11.12 -9.74 -4.62
N TYR A 16 -10.68 -8.54 -4.21
CA TYR A 16 -10.51 -8.20 -2.80
C TYR A 16 -11.85 -8.17 -2.05
N LEU A 17 -12.92 -7.64 -2.65
CA LEU A 17 -14.28 -7.70 -2.08
C LEU A 17 -14.77 -9.15 -1.99
N GLY A 18 -14.51 -9.98 -2.99
CA GLY A 18 -14.82 -11.41 -2.97
C GLY A 18 -14.10 -12.12 -1.81
N ALA A 19 -12.79 -11.89 -1.66
CA ALA A 19 -12.03 -12.43 -0.54
C ALA A 19 -12.55 -11.93 0.81
N ALA A 20 -12.83 -10.64 0.96
CA ALA A 20 -13.40 -10.05 2.17
C ALA A 20 -14.73 -10.67 2.56
N THR A 21 -15.65 -10.91 1.60
CA THR A 21 -16.93 -11.58 1.86
C THR A 21 -16.75 -13.03 2.29
N LEU A 22 -15.78 -13.75 1.69
CA LEU A 22 -15.45 -15.13 2.10
C LEU A 22 -14.91 -15.17 3.53
N VAL A 23 -14.04 -14.22 3.92
CA VAL A 23 -13.58 -14.10 5.31
C VAL A 23 -14.74 -13.87 6.26
N VAL A 24 -15.61 -12.87 5.98
CA VAL A 24 -16.75 -12.56 6.86
C VAL A 24 -17.68 -13.77 7.03
N ARG A 25 -17.93 -14.51 5.94
CA ARG A 25 -18.76 -15.73 6.02
C ARG A 25 -18.13 -16.80 6.88
N ALA A 26 -16.82 -17.04 6.71
CA ALA A 26 -16.10 -18.04 7.49
C ALA A 26 -16.05 -17.67 8.97
N VAL A 27 -15.72 -16.42 9.32
CA VAL A 27 -15.60 -15.95 10.70
C VAL A 27 -16.96 -15.94 11.41
N ARG A 28 -18.07 -15.73 10.69
CA ARG A 28 -19.42 -15.88 11.27
C ARG A 28 -19.74 -17.31 11.66
N ALA A 29 -19.22 -18.30 10.93
CA ALA A 29 -19.41 -19.72 11.24
C ALA A 29 -18.42 -20.19 12.34
N ASP A 30 -17.17 -19.75 12.27
CA ASP A 30 -16.10 -20.03 13.23
C ASP A 30 -15.15 -18.82 13.37
N PRO A 31 -15.13 -18.14 14.52
CA PRO A 31 -14.25 -16.99 14.76
C PRO A 31 -12.75 -17.27 14.59
N THR A 32 -12.34 -18.54 14.64
CA THR A 32 -10.95 -18.97 14.48
C THR A 32 -10.63 -19.44 13.05
N ALA A 33 -11.61 -19.37 12.15
CA ALA A 33 -11.49 -19.87 10.79
C ALA A 33 -10.33 -19.20 10.00
N ARG A 34 -9.64 -20.02 9.24
CA ARG A 34 -8.65 -19.61 8.24
C ARG A 34 -9.13 -20.05 6.86
N PRO A 35 -9.98 -19.25 6.19
CA PRO A 35 -10.63 -19.66 4.96
C PRO A 35 -9.63 -19.71 3.79
N LEU A 36 -9.21 -20.91 3.40
CA LEU A 36 -8.28 -21.10 2.27
C LEU A 36 -8.82 -20.49 0.97
N SER A 37 -10.14 -20.56 0.75
CA SER A 37 -10.79 -19.93 -0.39
C SER A 37 -10.57 -18.40 -0.42
N ALA A 38 -10.65 -17.74 0.73
CA ALA A 38 -10.37 -16.30 0.82
C ALA A 38 -8.90 -16.00 0.56
N VAL A 39 -7.98 -16.85 1.06
CA VAL A 39 -6.53 -16.72 0.77
C VAL A 39 -6.27 -16.80 -0.72
N VAL A 40 -6.81 -17.81 -1.41
CA VAL A 40 -6.62 -18.00 -2.85
C VAL A 40 -7.17 -16.81 -3.65
N VAL A 41 -8.37 -16.34 -3.32
CA VAL A 41 -8.99 -15.19 -4.02
C VAL A 41 -8.23 -13.89 -3.73
N ALA A 42 -7.76 -13.69 -2.49
CA ALA A 42 -6.93 -12.53 -2.14
C ALA A 42 -5.60 -12.54 -2.89
N GLN A 43 -4.91 -13.69 -2.97
CA GLN A 43 -3.67 -13.83 -3.74
C GLN A 43 -3.89 -13.58 -5.23
N ALA A 44 -4.99 -14.06 -5.82
CA ALA A 44 -5.35 -13.72 -7.19
C ALA A 44 -5.52 -12.20 -7.36
N GLY A 45 -6.18 -11.54 -6.40
CA GLY A 45 -6.30 -10.08 -6.37
C GLY A 45 -4.95 -9.38 -6.33
N VAL A 46 -4.02 -9.85 -5.49
CA VAL A 46 -2.65 -9.31 -5.39
C VAL A 46 -1.89 -9.43 -6.71
N LEU A 47 -1.98 -10.58 -7.38
CA LEU A 47 -1.29 -10.81 -8.65
C LEU A 47 -1.85 -9.96 -9.78
N VAL A 48 -3.18 -9.87 -9.90
CA VAL A 48 -3.83 -9.02 -10.91
C VAL A 48 -3.53 -7.55 -10.65
N HIS A 49 -3.58 -7.11 -9.38
CA HIS A 49 -3.24 -5.74 -8.99
C HIS A 49 -1.78 -5.41 -9.36
N ALA A 50 -0.83 -6.30 -9.02
CA ALA A 50 0.57 -6.14 -9.39
C ALA A 50 0.76 -6.01 -10.91
N ALA A 51 0.11 -6.86 -11.70
CA ALA A 51 0.21 -6.83 -13.16
C ALA A 51 -0.34 -5.51 -13.76
N LEU A 52 -1.46 -5.01 -13.23
CA LEU A 52 -2.04 -3.73 -13.67
C LEU A 52 -1.18 -2.53 -13.26
N LEU A 53 -0.66 -2.55 -12.03
CA LEU A 53 0.23 -1.51 -11.51
C LEU A 53 1.54 -1.48 -12.30
N PHE A 54 2.15 -2.63 -12.57
CA PHE A 54 3.35 -2.72 -13.40
C PHE A 54 3.13 -2.11 -14.79
N ARG A 55 2.00 -2.44 -15.43
CA ARG A 55 1.64 -1.87 -16.74
C ARG A 55 1.35 -0.36 -16.71
N ALA A 56 0.92 0.18 -15.57
CA ALA A 56 0.70 1.62 -15.41
C ALA A 56 2.01 2.39 -15.26
N ILE A 57 2.99 1.79 -14.59
CA ILE A 57 4.29 2.41 -14.28
C ILE A 57 5.30 2.23 -15.43
N ASP A 58 5.25 1.10 -16.13
CA ASP A 58 6.17 0.78 -17.23
C ASP A 58 5.74 1.48 -18.51
N SER A 59 6.52 2.45 -18.97
CA SER A 59 6.27 3.22 -20.19
C SER A 59 7.42 3.05 -21.18
N PRO A 60 7.19 3.27 -22.49
CA PRO A 60 8.25 3.17 -23.53
C PRO A 60 9.45 4.11 -23.31
N GLY A 61 9.29 5.15 -22.51
CA GLY A 61 10.34 6.12 -22.15
C GLY A 61 11.08 5.82 -20.85
N GLY A 62 10.68 4.78 -20.12
CA GLY A 62 11.19 4.44 -18.79
C GLY A 62 10.09 4.34 -17.74
N VAL A 63 10.46 4.37 -16.48
CA VAL A 63 9.50 4.30 -15.37
C VAL A 63 8.91 5.67 -15.10
N THR A 64 7.58 5.78 -15.18
CA THR A 64 6.82 6.97 -14.76
C THR A 64 5.89 6.62 -13.62
N ILE A 65 5.81 7.45 -12.58
CA ILE A 65 4.96 7.21 -11.42
C ILE A 65 4.10 8.43 -11.16
N ALA A 66 2.79 8.21 -11.11
CA ALA A 66 1.83 9.22 -10.71
C ALA A 66 1.50 9.12 -9.20
N ILE A 67 0.88 10.15 -8.64
CA ILE A 67 0.36 10.12 -7.25
C ILE A 67 -0.66 8.98 -7.09
N THR A 68 -1.50 8.76 -8.09
CA THR A 68 -2.48 7.66 -8.11
C THR A 68 -1.80 6.28 -8.09
N ASP A 69 -0.67 6.13 -8.80
CA ASP A 69 0.11 4.88 -8.82
C ASP A 69 0.78 4.63 -7.47
N SER A 70 1.29 5.69 -6.83
CA SER A 70 1.84 5.60 -5.48
C SER A 70 0.79 5.16 -4.46
N ALA A 71 -0.43 5.70 -4.53
CA ALA A 71 -1.54 5.28 -3.67
C ALA A 71 -1.98 3.84 -3.98
N SER A 72 -2.02 3.46 -5.26
CA SER A 72 -2.29 2.08 -5.68
C SER A 72 -1.21 1.11 -5.18
N LEU A 73 0.07 1.49 -5.22
CA LEU A 73 1.18 0.71 -4.68
C LEU A 73 1.04 0.47 -3.17
N VAL A 74 0.63 1.50 -2.41
CA VAL A 74 0.27 1.34 -0.98
C VAL A 74 -0.86 0.33 -0.80
N GLY A 75 -1.90 0.41 -1.64
CA GLY A 75 -3.01 -0.56 -1.66
C GLY A 75 -2.52 -1.98 -1.94
N TRP A 76 -1.59 -2.14 -2.89
CA TRP A 76 -0.99 -3.44 -3.19
C TRP A 76 -0.22 -4.01 -2.00
N VAL A 77 0.56 -3.21 -1.28
CA VAL A 77 1.27 -3.61 -0.07
C VAL A 77 0.29 -4.08 1.02
N ILE A 78 -0.79 -3.33 1.25
CA ILE A 78 -1.83 -3.71 2.22
C ILE A 78 -2.46 -5.04 1.82
N GLY A 79 -2.85 -5.20 0.56
CA GLY A 79 -3.44 -6.41 0.02
C GLY A 79 -2.51 -7.63 0.14
N ALA A 80 -1.26 -7.49 -0.29
CA ALA A 80 -0.25 -8.54 -0.23
C ALA A 80 0.06 -8.99 1.21
N THR A 81 0.31 -8.03 2.11
CA THR A 81 0.55 -8.32 3.53
C THR A 81 -0.65 -9.03 4.16
N THR A 82 -1.87 -8.56 3.88
CA THR A 82 -3.10 -9.15 4.41
C THR A 82 -3.35 -10.55 3.85
N ALA A 83 -3.15 -10.75 2.55
CA ALA A 83 -3.34 -12.06 1.90
C ALA A 83 -2.34 -13.10 2.43
N ILE A 84 -1.08 -12.70 2.68
CA ILE A 84 -0.07 -13.55 3.32
C ILE A 84 -0.49 -13.86 4.77
N ALA A 85 -0.85 -12.84 5.55
CA ALA A 85 -1.20 -13.00 6.96
C ALA A 85 -2.42 -13.89 7.17
N LEU A 86 -3.42 -13.87 6.27
CA LEU A 86 -4.58 -14.75 6.28
C LEU A 86 -4.22 -16.23 6.23
N GLY A 87 -3.09 -16.60 5.60
CA GLY A 87 -2.61 -17.99 5.56
C GLY A 87 -2.05 -18.48 6.90
N PHE A 88 -1.58 -17.56 7.75
CA PHE A 88 -0.87 -17.91 8.99
C PHE A 88 -1.63 -17.53 10.26
N THR A 89 -2.48 -16.51 10.22
CA THR A 89 -3.16 -15.95 11.39
C THR A 89 -4.65 -15.79 11.18
N ALA A 90 -5.44 -15.98 12.22
CA ALA A 90 -6.88 -15.72 12.23
C ALA A 90 -7.14 -14.23 12.51
N LEU A 91 -6.98 -13.38 11.48
CA LEU A 91 -7.18 -11.92 11.58
C LEU A 91 -8.66 -11.50 11.63
N GLY A 92 -9.60 -12.45 11.57
CA GLY A 92 -11.02 -12.15 11.62
C GLY A 92 -11.45 -11.09 10.60
N ALA A 93 -12.42 -10.26 10.96
CA ALA A 93 -12.92 -9.20 10.10
C ALA A 93 -11.92 -8.05 9.86
N LEU A 94 -10.82 -7.96 10.62
CA LEU A 94 -9.76 -6.97 10.34
C LEU A 94 -9.21 -7.15 8.92
N SER A 95 -8.95 -8.39 8.51
CA SER A 95 -8.49 -8.67 7.13
C SER A 95 -9.49 -8.25 6.06
N SER A 96 -10.80 -8.36 6.35
CA SER A 96 -11.83 -7.90 5.40
C SER A 96 -11.78 -6.39 5.20
N VAL A 97 -11.59 -5.61 6.26
CA VAL A 97 -11.45 -4.15 6.18
C VAL A 97 -10.20 -3.76 5.38
N LEU A 98 -9.07 -4.43 5.65
CA LEU A 98 -7.81 -4.18 4.93
C LEU A 98 -7.92 -4.55 3.44
N LEU A 99 -8.56 -5.66 3.09
CA LEU A 99 -8.77 -6.05 1.70
C LEU A 99 -9.70 -5.06 0.95
N VAL A 100 -10.75 -4.57 1.59
CA VAL A 100 -11.61 -3.52 1.02
C VAL A 100 -10.80 -2.26 0.75
N LEU A 101 -9.98 -1.83 1.72
CA LEU A 101 -9.12 -0.66 1.57
C LEU A 101 -8.11 -0.85 0.42
N ALA A 102 -7.46 -2.01 0.35
CA ALA A 102 -6.56 -2.36 -0.75
C ALA A 102 -7.25 -2.28 -2.12
N GLY A 103 -8.48 -2.81 -2.21
CA GLY A 103 -9.27 -2.76 -3.44
C GLY A 103 -9.67 -1.35 -3.86
N LEU A 104 -10.04 -0.49 -2.91
CA LEU A 104 -10.36 0.91 -3.19
C LEU A 104 -9.12 1.66 -3.72
N LEU A 105 -7.96 1.47 -3.09
CA LEU A 105 -6.72 2.09 -3.54
C LEU A 105 -6.27 1.56 -4.93
N ALA A 106 -6.51 0.28 -5.22
CA ALA A 106 -6.21 -0.33 -6.51
C ALA A 106 -6.96 0.32 -7.69
N THR A 107 -8.13 0.90 -7.45
CA THR A 107 -8.95 1.50 -8.52
C THR A 107 -8.55 2.93 -8.86
N LEU A 108 -7.76 3.60 -8.03
CA LEU A 108 -7.46 5.04 -8.18
C LEU A 108 -6.79 5.35 -9.53
N THR A 109 -5.73 4.61 -9.88
CA THR A 109 -5.03 4.80 -11.15
C THR A 109 -5.95 4.61 -12.36
N GLY A 110 -6.77 3.57 -12.34
CA GLY A 110 -7.67 3.24 -13.45
C GLY A 110 -8.87 4.17 -13.59
N LEU A 111 -9.35 4.80 -12.50
CA LEU A 111 -10.49 5.69 -12.50
C LEU A 111 -10.10 7.16 -12.71
N LEU A 112 -9.00 7.59 -12.09
CA LEU A 112 -8.57 8.99 -12.10
C LEU A 112 -7.48 9.26 -13.14
N GLY A 113 -6.86 8.22 -13.70
CA GLY A 113 -5.69 8.33 -14.57
C GLY A 113 -4.42 8.70 -13.80
N GLY A 114 -3.32 8.86 -14.51
CA GLY A 114 -2.06 9.35 -13.95
C GLY A 114 -2.15 10.82 -13.60
N LEU A 115 -2.32 11.15 -12.31
CA LEU A 115 -2.27 12.53 -11.83
C LEU A 115 -0.84 12.88 -11.42
N SER A 116 -0.30 13.98 -11.96
CA SER A 116 1.05 14.47 -11.61
C SER A 116 2.13 13.41 -11.84
N GLU A 117 2.27 12.97 -13.10
CA GLU A 117 3.28 12.00 -13.49
C GLU A 117 4.69 12.57 -13.32
N VAL A 118 5.59 11.77 -12.76
CA VAL A 118 7.01 12.08 -12.57
C VAL A 118 7.84 10.98 -13.22
N ASP A 119 8.78 11.37 -14.07
CA ASP A 119 9.78 10.46 -14.61
C ASP A 119 10.73 10.00 -13.51
N VAL A 120 10.99 8.69 -13.48
CA VAL A 120 11.88 8.05 -12.50
C VAL A 120 13.11 7.52 -13.23
N PRO A 121 14.11 8.37 -13.51
CA PRO A 121 15.25 8.03 -14.37
C PRO A 121 16.26 7.09 -13.70
N HIS A 122 16.24 6.96 -12.37
CA HIS A 122 17.24 6.25 -11.59
C HIS A 122 16.61 5.18 -10.70
N TRP A 123 17.23 4.02 -10.63
CA TRP A 123 16.76 2.88 -9.83
C TRP A 123 16.72 3.21 -8.32
N GLU A 124 17.57 4.12 -7.84
CA GLU A 124 17.61 4.59 -6.45
C GLU A 124 16.31 5.28 -6.05
N LEU A 125 15.75 6.09 -6.94
CA LEU A 125 14.45 6.73 -6.74
C LEU A 125 13.31 5.69 -6.73
N THR A 126 13.38 4.71 -7.63
CA THR A 126 12.42 3.59 -7.65
C THR A 126 12.47 2.82 -6.34
N ALA A 127 13.66 2.51 -5.83
CA ALA A 127 13.83 1.82 -4.55
C ALA A 127 13.29 2.65 -3.37
N HIS A 128 13.56 3.96 -3.35
CA HIS A 128 13.01 4.88 -2.35
C HIS A 128 11.48 4.88 -2.36
N ILE A 129 10.85 5.01 -3.54
CA ILE A 129 9.39 5.00 -3.68
C ILE A 129 8.80 3.67 -3.22
N ALA A 130 9.44 2.54 -3.57
CA ALA A 130 8.99 1.22 -3.13
C ALA A 130 9.07 1.06 -1.60
N LEU A 131 10.16 1.50 -0.98
CA LEU A 131 10.31 1.49 0.49
C LEU A 131 9.31 2.43 1.16
N ALA A 132 9.09 3.63 0.62
CA ALA A 132 8.11 4.58 1.14
C ALA A 132 6.69 4.01 1.07
N ALA A 133 6.31 3.37 -0.04
CA ALA A 133 5.01 2.72 -0.20
C ALA A 133 4.84 1.52 0.76
N LEU A 134 5.91 0.72 0.95
CA LEU A 134 5.91 -0.39 1.91
C LEU A 134 5.72 0.13 3.34
N ALA A 135 6.43 1.19 3.73
CA ALA A 135 6.26 1.83 5.03
C ALA A 135 4.85 2.39 5.21
N ALA A 136 4.34 3.13 4.22
CA ALA A 136 2.99 3.71 4.23
C ALA A 136 1.92 2.62 4.32
N GLY A 137 2.06 1.51 3.61
CA GLY A 137 1.15 0.37 3.67
C GLY A 137 1.09 -0.25 5.06
N TRP A 138 2.24 -0.51 5.69
CA TRP A 138 2.28 -1.09 7.04
C TRP A 138 1.76 -0.12 8.10
N LEU A 139 2.07 1.17 8.01
CA LEU A 139 1.53 2.19 8.91
C LEU A 139 0.01 2.36 8.72
N THR A 140 -0.51 2.20 7.51
CA THR A 140 -1.96 2.19 7.25
C THR A 140 -2.65 0.98 7.88
N ILE A 141 -2.00 -0.20 7.88
CA ILE A 141 -2.48 -1.37 8.62
C ILE A 141 -2.52 -1.06 10.12
N ALA A 142 -1.49 -0.41 10.67
CA ALA A 142 -1.44 -0.01 12.07
C ALA A 142 -2.56 0.98 12.41
N VAL A 143 -2.78 2.01 11.60
CA VAL A 143 -3.88 2.99 11.78
C VAL A 143 -5.23 2.28 11.75
N THR A 144 -5.45 1.37 10.81
CA THR A 144 -6.70 0.60 10.72
C THR A 144 -6.91 -0.24 11.97
N ALA A 145 -5.86 -0.94 12.43
CA ALA A 145 -5.93 -1.77 13.63
C ALA A 145 -6.23 -0.94 14.90
N VAL A 146 -5.58 0.21 15.08
CA VAL A 146 -5.82 1.05 16.26
C VAL A 146 -7.21 1.68 16.27
N LEU A 147 -7.74 2.08 15.12
CA LEU A 147 -9.09 2.63 15.01
C LEU A 147 -10.14 1.58 15.40
N LEU A 148 -10.02 0.36 14.86
CA LEU A 148 -10.93 -0.74 15.18
C LEU A 148 -10.80 -1.20 16.64
N LEU A 149 -9.56 -1.28 17.15
CA LEU A 149 -9.30 -1.62 18.54
C LEU A 149 -9.90 -0.59 19.50
N SER A 150 -9.69 0.70 19.21
CA SER A 150 -10.28 1.79 20.02
C SER A 150 -11.80 1.75 20.01
N TRP A 151 -12.40 1.43 18.87
CA TRP A 151 -13.84 1.29 18.76
C TRP A 151 -14.35 0.08 19.54
N GLN A 152 -13.65 -1.06 19.47
CA GLN A 152 -13.95 -2.27 20.24
C GLN A 152 -13.86 -2.00 21.74
N ASP A 153 -12.78 -1.37 22.23
CA ASP A 153 -12.57 -1.01 23.62
C ASP A 153 -13.67 -0.05 24.16
N ALA A 154 -14.02 0.98 23.38
CA ALA A 154 -15.10 1.90 23.73
C ALA A 154 -16.46 1.19 23.91
N ARG A 155 -16.75 0.18 23.08
CA ARG A 155 -17.98 -0.63 23.20
C ARG A 155 -17.98 -1.51 24.43
N VAL A 156 -16.84 -2.14 24.74
CA VAL A 156 -16.67 -2.98 25.94
C VAL A 156 -16.86 -2.15 27.20
N ARG A 157 -16.20 -0.99 27.31
CA ARG A 157 -16.33 -0.08 28.47
C ARG A 157 -17.75 0.45 28.64
N ALA A 158 -18.42 0.75 27.54
CA ALA A 158 -19.82 1.21 27.57
C ALA A 158 -20.83 0.08 27.80
N ARG A 159 -20.41 -1.18 27.97
CA ARG A 159 -21.25 -2.38 28.09
C ARG A 159 -22.32 -2.48 26.99
N LYS A 160 -21.97 -1.99 25.76
CA LYS A 160 -22.87 -2.04 24.61
C LYS A 160 -22.67 -3.34 23.81
N PRO A 161 -23.72 -3.84 23.13
CA PRO A 161 -23.58 -4.99 22.24
C PRO A 161 -22.49 -4.77 21.19
N MET A 162 -21.65 -5.79 20.96
CA MET A 162 -20.53 -5.71 20.03
C MET A 162 -20.99 -5.61 18.57
N GLY A 163 -22.14 -6.18 18.22
CA GLY A 163 -22.66 -6.18 16.85
C GLY A 163 -21.62 -6.75 15.87
N SER A 164 -21.35 -6.03 14.78
CA SER A 164 -20.34 -6.44 13.79
C SER A 164 -18.92 -6.51 14.32
N LEU A 165 -18.60 -5.80 15.43
CA LEU A 165 -17.28 -5.83 16.06
C LEU A 165 -16.98 -7.20 16.72
N ALA A 166 -18.00 -8.03 16.98
CA ALA A 166 -17.80 -9.40 17.46
C ALA A 166 -17.08 -10.30 16.42
N LEU A 167 -17.02 -9.87 15.16
CA LEU A 167 -16.28 -10.55 14.10
C LEU A 167 -14.78 -10.15 14.06
N LEU A 168 -14.38 -9.13 14.80
CA LEU A 168 -12.98 -8.76 14.95
C LEU A 168 -12.23 -9.81 15.79
N PRO A 169 -10.91 -9.96 15.57
CA PRO A 169 -10.11 -10.85 16.40
C PRO A 169 -10.08 -10.36 17.86
N PRO A 170 -9.64 -11.20 18.80
CA PRO A 170 -9.41 -10.80 20.18
C PRO A 170 -8.50 -9.57 20.26
N MET A 171 -8.71 -8.69 21.25
CA MET A 171 -7.94 -7.46 21.43
C MET A 171 -6.43 -7.69 21.46
N GLU A 172 -6.00 -8.77 22.12
CA GLU A 172 -4.57 -9.16 22.16
C GLU A 172 -3.99 -9.41 20.76
N THR A 173 -4.74 -10.10 19.90
CA THR A 173 -4.32 -10.32 18.50
C THR A 173 -4.24 -9.01 17.73
N MET A 174 -5.18 -8.09 17.94
CA MET A 174 -5.19 -6.78 17.30
C MET A 174 -4.04 -5.90 17.78
N GLU A 175 -3.78 -5.87 19.10
CA GLU A 175 -2.62 -5.18 19.69
C GLU A 175 -1.31 -5.73 19.12
N ARG A 176 -1.15 -7.04 19.07
CA ARG A 176 0.03 -7.68 18.49
C ARG A 176 0.23 -7.28 17.02
N THR A 177 -0.84 -7.31 16.22
CA THR A 177 -0.81 -6.90 14.81
C THR A 177 -0.44 -5.42 14.68
N LEU A 178 -1.01 -4.57 15.54
CA LEU A 178 -0.71 -3.15 15.60
C LEU A 178 0.78 -2.89 15.86
N PHE A 179 1.34 -3.50 16.91
CA PHE A 179 2.76 -3.29 17.26
C PHE A 179 3.71 -3.88 16.21
N GLN A 180 3.37 -5.00 15.60
CA GLN A 180 4.15 -5.56 14.48
C GLN A 180 4.14 -4.62 13.27
N ALA A 181 2.97 -4.05 12.92
CA ALA A 181 2.83 -3.11 11.82
C ALA A 181 3.55 -1.78 12.07
N ILE A 182 3.49 -1.24 13.31
CA ILE A 182 4.24 -0.04 13.70
C ILE A 182 5.74 -0.31 13.63
N GLY A 183 6.22 -1.39 14.27
CA GLY A 183 7.64 -1.72 14.32
C GLY A 183 8.24 -1.95 12.95
N GLY A 184 7.59 -2.78 12.11
CA GLY A 184 8.02 -3.02 10.75
C GLY A 184 7.92 -1.77 9.88
N GLY A 185 6.81 -1.04 9.96
CA GLY A 185 6.60 0.22 9.25
C GLY A 185 7.64 1.27 9.61
N PHE A 186 8.02 1.38 10.88
CA PHE A 186 9.05 2.30 11.36
C PHE A 186 10.44 1.94 10.80
N VAL A 187 10.82 0.65 10.83
CA VAL A 187 12.10 0.20 10.26
C VAL A 187 12.17 0.52 8.77
N VAL A 188 11.13 0.18 8.01
CA VAL A 188 11.10 0.45 6.56
C VAL A 188 11.05 1.94 6.25
N LEU A 189 10.32 2.73 7.05
CA LEU A 189 10.30 4.20 6.93
C LEU A 189 11.70 4.79 7.15
N THR A 190 12.43 4.29 8.14
CA THR A 190 13.81 4.73 8.41
C THR A 190 14.71 4.43 7.21
N LEU A 191 14.58 3.23 6.61
CA LEU A 191 15.32 2.89 5.38
C LEU A 191 14.92 3.80 4.20
N ALA A 192 13.63 4.10 4.05
CA ALA A 192 13.16 5.04 3.03
C ALA A 192 13.74 6.44 3.23
N LEU A 193 13.78 6.94 4.46
CA LEU A 193 14.38 8.26 4.77
C LEU A 193 15.88 8.28 4.48
N VAL A 194 16.61 7.23 4.85
CA VAL A 194 18.05 7.11 4.58
C VAL A 194 18.31 7.11 3.08
N THR A 195 17.59 6.30 2.30
CA THR A 195 17.74 6.26 0.83
C THR A 195 17.38 7.60 0.19
N GLY A 196 16.33 8.28 0.65
CA GLY A 196 15.93 9.59 0.18
C GLY A 196 16.98 10.67 0.45
N LEU A 197 17.62 10.63 1.62
CA LEU A 197 18.67 11.58 1.98
C LEU A 197 19.91 11.45 1.07
N PHE A 198 20.34 10.22 0.76
CA PHE A 198 21.44 9.99 -0.19
C PHE A 198 21.09 10.52 -1.58
N PHE A 199 19.88 10.26 -2.07
CA PHE A 199 19.44 10.74 -3.37
C PHE A 199 19.41 12.28 -3.47
N VAL A 200 18.91 12.97 -2.45
CA VAL A 200 18.87 14.44 -2.40
C VAL A 200 20.29 15.02 -2.38
N HIS A 201 21.21 14.37 -1.69
CA HIS A 201 22.62 14.83 -1.62
C HIS A 201 23.31 14.79 -2.99
N ASP A 202 23.09 13.72 -3.77
CA ASP A 202 23.63 13.58 -5.12
C ASP A 202 23.05 14.60 -6.10
N LEU A 203 21.74 14.90 -6.01
CA LEU A 203 21.09 15.92 -6.84
C LEU A 203 21.65 17.32 -6.58
N ILE A 204 21.89 17.68 -5.31
CA ILE A 204 22.47 18.98 -4.94
C ILE A 204 23.90 19.07 -5.45
N ALA A 205 24.69 18.01 -5.31
CA ALA A 205 26.07 17.96 -5.80
C ALA A 205 26.14 18.13 -7.32
N GLN A 206 25.27 17.48 -8.08
CA GLN A 206 25.21 17.61 -9.54
C GLN A 206 24.74 19.01 -9.97
N HIS A 207 23.79 19.62 -9.28
CA HIS A 207 23.30 20.97 -9.60
C HIS A 207 24.36 22.04 -9.36
N LEU A 208 25.14 21.90 -8.31
CA LEU A 208 26.30 22.79 -8.02
C LEU A 208 27.42 22.63 -9.06
N ALA A 209 27.75 21.40 -9.46
CA ALA A 209 28.75 21.13 -10.49
C ALA A 209 28.35 21.73 -11.85
N HIS A 210 27.09 21.62 -12.27
CA HIS A 210 26.59 22.24 -13.51
C HIS A 210 26.65 23.78 -13.46
N LYS A 211 26.32 24.38 -12.32
CA LYS A 211 26.34 25.83 -12.15
C LYS A 211 27.77 26.42 -12.19
N VAL A 212 28.74 25.69 -11.63
CA VAL A 212 30.14 26.06 -11.67
C VAL A 212 30.69 25.93 -13.10
N ALA A 213 30.37 24.87 -13.82
CA ALA A 213 30.79 24.64 -15.21
C ALA A 213 30.25 25.73 -16.17
N SER A 214 28.96 26.11 -16.03
CA SER A 214 28.35 27.15 -16.86
C SER A 214 28.95 28.54 -16.61
N HIS A 215 29.35 28.86 -15.37
CA HIS A 215 30.02 30.13 -15.04
C HIS A 215 31.43 30.20 -15.58
N SER A 216 32.18 29.08 -15.62
CA SER A 216 33.53 29.04 -16.18
C SER A 216 33.56 29.25 -17.70
N GLN A 217 32.53 28.76 -18.42
CA GLN A 217 32.40 28.94 -19.87
C GLN A 217 32.04 30.38 -20.25
N SER A 218 31.16 31.03 -19.50
CA SER A 218 30.74 32.43 -19.76
C SER A 218 31.87 33.45 -19.44
N GLY A 219 32.84 33.08 -18.60
CA GLY A 219 34.00 33.90 -18.27
C GLY A 219 35.11 33.88 -19.36
N SER A 220 35.18 32.80 -20.15
CA SER A 220 36.17 32.61 -21.20
C SER A 220 35.82 33.27 -22.54
N GLU A 221 34.56 33.65 -22.73
CA GLU A 221 34.05 34.28 -23.96
C GLU A 221 34.13 35.83 -23.94
N LYS A 222 34.63 36.41 -22.84
CA LYS A 222 34.75 37.88 -22.65
C LYS A 222 36.19 38.41 -22.62
N VAL A 223 37.16 37.63 -23.08
CA VAL A 223 38.55 38.04 -23.32
C VAL A 223 38.91 37.95 -24.84
#